data_41e40ddcfc0402e9bc81ea041ef3280f
#
_entry.id   41e40ddcfc0402e9bc81ea041ef3280f
#
_cell.length_a   1.000
_cell.length_b   1.000
_cell.length_c   1.000
_cell.angle_alpha   90.00
_cell.angle_beta   90.00
_cell.angle_gamma   90.00
#
_symmetry.space_group_name_H-M   'P 1'
#
loop_
_entity.id
_entity.type
_entity.pdbx_description
1 polymer ?
#
loop_
_entity_poly.entity_id
_entity_poly.type
_entity_poly.pdbx_seq_one_letter_code
_entity_poly.pdbx_strand_id
1 'polypeptide(L)'
;QRMYDVISKSNFQQEIFECYHDLIAFGTSCLMIEEDQEDILLFSARHIKEVYIQENKKGYADTLYRRFKMPAQSAVSKFGFENVSKEIQNIANKNPFDDVELVHVVRPRAEFDPKKKDKQNMPFTSCYFEYDSGHIISEGGFREFPYVVPRYLKASTEIYGRSPGMNALPDVKVLNKMVENSLKAAAKQIDPPLLIPDDGMLAPIRMSPGSINYYRSGSRDRIEPLNINANTSITINNENQRRDAINKMFHIDQLVVTENRNMTATEVIQRQEEKMRILGPVLGRLQSELLSPLITRVFNILLRNGLFLQSPDILQQQELKIEFVSPMALAQRGQELQSLMRGLEIFGSLAQTMPVMDYVDENGLVKNIIDILGLPAKVIKSDA
;
A
#
# COMPACT_ATOMS: atom_id res chain seq x y z
N GLN A 1 -21.50 7.37 -9.82
CA GLN A 1 -22.26 6.81 -8.68
C GLN A 1 -22.40 5.30 -8.83
N ARG A 2 -22.92 4.74 -9.96
CA ARG A 2 -23.06 3.29 -10.18
C ARG A 2 -21.77 2.48 -9.99
N MET A 3 -20.63 3.01 -10.44
CA MET A 3 -19.33 2.34 -10.25
C MET A 3 -18.98 2.23 -8.77
N TYR A 4 -19.17 3.29 -7.98
CA TYR A 4 -18.96 3.26 -6.54
C TYR A 4 -19.89 2.27 -5.83
N ASP A 5 -21.15 2.19 -6.28
CA ASP A 5 -22.15 1.26 -5.70
C ASP A 5 -21.72 -0.22 -5.91
N VAL A 6 -21.17 -0.55 -7.09
CA VAL A 6 -20.66 -1.90 -7.37
C VAL A 6 -19.39 -2.19 -6.58
N ILE A 7 -18.43 -1.26 -6.56
CA ILE A 7 -17.20 -1.42 -5.78
C ILE A 7 -17.50 -1.60 -4.29
N SER A 8 -18.46 -0.83 -3.74
CA SER A 8 -18.79 -0.90 -2.31
C SER A 8 -19.52 -2.19 -1.91
N LYS A 9 -20.19 -2.86 -2.86
CA LYS A 9 -20.83 -4.16 -2.64
C LYS A 9 -19.88 -5.33 -2.78
N SER A 10 -18.76 -5.14 -3.50
CA SER A 10 -17.75 -6.18 -3.69
C SER A 10 -16.82 -6.31 -2.48
N ASN A 11 -15.91 -7.28 -2.53
CA ASN A 11 -14.88 -7.49 -1.51
C ASN A 11 -13.70 -6.49 -1.58
N PHE A 12 -13.84 -5.40 -2.33
CA PHE A 12 -12.78 -4.42 -2.59
C PHE A 12 -12.11 -3.89 -1.32
N GLN A 13 -12.91 -3.51 -0.31
CA GLN A 13 -12.38 -2.89 0.91
C GLN A 13 -11.44 -3.82 1.69
N GLN A 14 -11.73 -5.12 1.70
CA GLN A 14 -10.89 -6.11 2.36
C GLN A 14 -9.57 -6.29 1.61
N GLU A 15 -9.65 -6.52 0.32
CA GLU A 15 -8.50 -6.81 -0.53
C GLU A 15 -7.56 -5.59 -0.70
N ILE A 16 -8.12 -4.37 -0.76
CA ILE A 16 -7.28 -3.17 -0.84
C ILE A 16 -6.52 -2.90 0.46
N PHE A 17 -7.10 -3.27 1.61
CA PHE A 17 -6.42 -3.15 2.89
C PHE A 17 -5.18 -4.05 2.95
N GLU A 18 -5.29 -5.30 2.47
CA GLU A 18 -4.15 -6.21 2.35
C GLU A 18 -3.08 -5.64 1.40
N CYS A 19 -3.51 -5.06 0.26
CA CYS A 19 -2.59 -4.38 -0.65
C CYS A 19 -1.84 -3.22 0.02
N TYR A 20 -2.50 -2.41 0.84
CA TYR A 20 -1.84 -1.34 1.58
C TYR A 20 -0.85 -1.87 2.61
N HIS A 21 -1.19 -2.97 3.27
CA HIS A 21 -0.29 -3.62 4.22
C HIS A 21 0.99 -4.11 3.51
N ASP A 22 0.84 -4.80 2.39
CA ASP A 22 1.97 -5.27 1.58
C ASP A 22 2.80 -4.11 1.03
N LEU A 23 2.16 -3.02 0.62
CA LEU A 23 2.83 -1.84 0.09
C LEU A 23 3.72 -1.17 1.16
N ILE A 24 3.24 -1.06 2.40
CA ILE A 24 3.98 -0.48 3.52
C ILE A 24 5.09 -1.42 3.98
N ALA A 25 4.85 -2.73 3.97
CA ALA A 25 5.83 -3.72 4.43
C ALA A 25 6.91 -4.01 3.37
N PHE A 26 6.50 -4.28 2.13
CA PHE A 26 7.36 -4.79 1.05
C PHE A 26 7.59 -3.79 -0.09
N GLY A 27 6.88 -2.66 -0.10
CA GLY A 27 7.03 -1.63 -1.12
C GLY A 27 6.38 -1.92 -2.46
N THR A 28 5.85 -3.11 -2.65
CA THR A 28 5.12 -3.55 -3.85
C THR A 28 3.96 -4.41 -3.41
N SER A 29 2.79 -4.17 -3.96
CA SER A 29 1.65 -5.05 -3.77
C SER A 29 1.07 -5.48 -5.13
N CYS A 30 0.17 -6.44 -5.12
CA CYS A 30 -0.43 -6.98 -6.33
C CYS A 30 -1.91 -7.28 -6.08
N LEU A 31 -2.79 -6.62 -6.83
CA LEU A 31 -4.22 -6.80 -6.78
C LEU A 31 -4.70 -7.34 -8.13
N MET A 32 -5.35 -8.49 -8.14
CA MET A 32 -6.01 -9.06 -9.31
C MET A 32 -7.46 -8.61 -9.33
N ILE A 33 -7.96 -8.20 -10.50
CA ILE A 33 -9.35 -7.79 -10.71
C ILE A 33 -9.95 -8.68 -11.78
N GLU A 34 -10.93 -9.49 -11.40
CA GLU A 34 -11.62 -10.43 -12.27
C GLU A 34 -13.10 -10.09 -12.40
N GLU A 35 -13.69 -10.54 -13.50
CA GLU A 35 -15.15 -10.54 -13.66
C GLU A 35 -15.73 -11.72 -12.90
N ASP A 36 -16.73 -11.47 -12.07
CA ASP A 36 -17.48 -12.49 -11.34
C ASP A 36 -18.92 -12.57 -11.80
N GLN A 37 -19.51 -13.76 -11.69
CA GLN A 37 -20.89 -13.99 -12.13
C GLN A 37 -21.93 -13.51 -11.11
N GLU A 38 -21.57 -13.52 -9.83
CA GLU A 38 -22.47 -13.14 -8.73
C GLU A 38 -22.33 -11.64 -8.42
N ASP A 39 -21.12 -11.17 -8.12
CA ASP A 39 -20.84 -9.81 -7.66
C ASP A 39 -20.31 -8.86 -8.75
N ILE A 40 -20.20 -9.35 -10.02
CA ILE A 40 -19.69 -8.63 -11.18
C ILE A 40 -18.17 -8.36 -11.09
N LEU A 41 -17.66 -8.05 -9.91
CA LEU A 41 -16.27 -7.74 -9.63
C LEU A 41 -15.75 -8.60 -8.48
N LEU A 42 -14.65 -9.30 -8.72
CA LEU A 42 -13.89 -10.00 -7.71
C LEU A 42 -12.48 -9.41 -7.63
N PHE A 43 -12.12 -8.95 -6.46
CA PHE A 43 -10.77 -8.50 -6.15
C PHE A 43 -10.02 -9.59 -5.40
N SER A 44 -8.73 -9.72 -5.65
CA SER A 44 -7.90 -10.70 -4.95
C SER A 44 -6.50 -10.14 -4.77
N ALA A 45 -6.13 -9.83 -3.55
CA ALA A 45 -4.76 -9.48 -3.19
C ALA A 45 -3.84 -10.70 -3.37
N ARG A 46 -2.69 -10.51 -3.96
CA ARG A 46 -1.69 -11.55 -4.18
C ARG A 46 -0.40 -11.15 -3.51
N HIS A 47 0.02 -11.97 -2.54
CA HIS A 47 1.22 -11.68 -1.77
C HIS A 47 2.44 -11.64 -2.68
N ILE A 48 3.31 -10.66 -2.48
CA ILE A 48 4.50 -10.43 -3.33
C ILE A 48 5.44 -11.64 -3.41
N LYS A 49 5.43 -12.54 -2.42
CA LYS A 49 6.19 -13.78 -2.40
C LYS A 49 5.87 -14.70 -3.59
N GLU A 50 4.62 -14.65 -4.07
CA GLU A 50 4.14 -15.48 -5.18
C GLU A 50 4.30 -14.81 -6.54
N VAL A 51 4.64 -13.50 -6.58
CA VAL A 51 4.51 -12.65 -7.76
C VAL A 51 5.87 -12.21 -8.27
N TYR A 52 6.10 -12.42 -9.55
CA TYR A 52 7.27 -11.93 -10.30
C TYR A 52 6.76 -11.03 -11.41
N ILE A 53 7.28 -9.80 -11.48
CA ILE A 53 6.82 -8.77 -12.42
C ILE A 53 7.91 -8.39 -13.41
N GLN A 54 7.48 -7.97 -14.59
CA GLN A 54 8.33 -7.38 -15.62
C GLN A 54 7.69 -6.05 -16.07
N GLU A 55 8.53 -5.09 -16.39
CA GLU A 55 8.12 -3.77 -16.83
C GLU A 55 8.16 -3.62 -18.35
N ASN A 56 7.27 -2.79 -18.84
CA ASN A 56 7.31 -2.31 -20.20
C ASN A 56 8.32 -1.15 -20.37
N LYS A 57 8.47 -0.66 -21.62
CA LYS A 57 9.35 0.47 -21.96
C LYS A 57 9.02 1.79 -21.21
N LYS A 58 7.79 1.90 -20.68
CA LYS A 58 7.32 3.07 -19.92
C LYS A 58 7.52 2.90 -18.41
N GLY A 59 8.05 1.75 -17.96
CA GLY A 59 8.28 1.46 -16.55
C GLY A 59 7.03 1.00 -15.77
N TYR A 60 5.95 0.64 -16.46
CA TYR A 60 4.77 0.02 -15.84
C TYR A 60 4.84 -1.50 -15.91
N ALA A 61 4.36 -2.18 -14.89
CA ALA A 61 4.23 -3.62 -14.90
C ALA A 61 3.14 -4.04 -15.90
N ASP A 62 3.51 -4.83 -16.91
CA ASP A 62 2.59 -5.37 -17.92
C ASP A 62 2.69 -6.89 -18.06
N THR A 63 3.65 -7.50 -17.41
CA THR A 63 3.89 -8.93 -17.40
C THR A 63 4.02 -9.42 -15.96
N LEU A 64 3.31 -10.50 -15.66
CA LEU A 64 3.28 -11.05 -14.31
C LEU A 64 3.29 -12.58 -14.38
N TYR A 65 4.13 -13.17 -13.53
CA TYR A 65 4.21 -14.59 -13.25
C TYR A 65 3.85 -14.81 -11.79
N ARG A 66 2.83 -15.61 -11.52
CA ARG A 66 2.43 -15.98 -10.17
C ARG A 66 2.71 -17.45 -9.94
N ARG A 67 3.60 -17.79 -9.01
CA ARG A 67 3.89 -19.14 -8.56
C ARG A 67 3.22 -19.35 -7.19
N PHE A 68 2.30 -20.29 -7.11
CA PHE A 68 1.49 -20.49 -5.90
C PHE A 68 1.15 -21.95 -5.70
N LYS A 69 0.84 -22.30 -4.46
CA LYS A 69 0.39 -23.63 -4.06
C LYS A 69 -1.10 -23.64 -3.82
N MET A 70 -1.75 -24.73 -4.16
CA MET A 70 -3.14 -24.98 -3.81
C MET A 70 -3.38 -26.48 -3.66
N PRO A 71 -4.38 -26.89 -2.85
CA PRO A 71 -4.75 -28.30 -2.72
C PRO A 71 -5.15 -28.90 -4.07
N ALA A 72 -4.75 -30.15 -4.33
CA ALA A 72 -5.02 -30.84 -5.60
C ALA A 72 -6.52 -30.87 -5.93
N GLN A 73 -7.38 -31.08 -4.91
CA GLN A 73 -8.84 -31.04 -5.11
C GLN A 73 -9.33 -29.67 -5.57
N SER A 74 -8.79 -28.58 -5.02
CA SER A 74 -9.12 -27.23 -5.43
C SER A 74 -8.67 -26.94 -6.87
N ALA A 75 -7.51 -27.47 -7.28
CA ALA A 75 -7.04 -27.37 -8.65
C ALA A 75 -7.98 -28.10 -9.62
N VAL A 76 -8.38 -29.32 -9.30
CA VAL A 76 -9.36 -30.10 -10.08
C VAL A 76 -10.72 -29.41 -10.15
N SER A 77 -11.20 -28.87 -9.04
CA SER A 77 -12.49 -28.13 -9.00
C SER A 77 -12.46 -26.87 -9.85
N LYS A 78 -11.35 -26.13 -9.85
CA LYS A 78 -11.20 -24.87 -10.58
C LYS A 78 -11.00 -25.06 -12.08
N PHE A 79 -10.18 -26.03 -12.48
CA PHE A 79 -9.76 -26.18 -13.85
C PHE A 79 -10.42 -27.36 -14.59
N GLY A 80 -11.03 -28.27 -13.87
CA GLY A 80 -11.62 -29.49 -14.40
C GLY A 80 -10.65 -30.68 -14.36
N PHE A 81 -11.19 -31.88 -14.10
CA PHE A 81 -10.39 -33.10 -13.93
C PHE A 81 -9.60 -33.48 -15.19
N GLU A 82 -10.17 -33.23 -16.38
CA GLU A 82 -9.55 -33.60 -17.66
C GLU A 82 -8.40 -32.67 -18.08
N ASN A 83 -8.39 -31.45 -17.56
CA ASN A 83 -7.40 -30.43 -17.95
C ASN A 83 -6.13 -30.48 -17.10
N VAL A 84 -6.16 -31.14 -15.95
CA VAL A 84 -4.99 -31.32 -15.09
C VAL A 84 -4.21 -32.59 -15.47
N SER A 85 -2.92 -32.61 -15.17
CA SER A 85 -2.10 -33.79 -15.46
C SER A 85 -2.55 -35.04 -14.68
N LYS A 86 -2.14 -36.21 -15.18
CA LYS A 86 -2.38 -37.49 -14.49
C LYS A 86 -1.77 -37.51 -13.09
N GLU A 87 -0.70 -36.78 -12.86
CA GLU A 87 -0.05 -36.67 -11.56
C GLU A 87 -0.97 -35.97 -10.56
N ILE A 88 -1.51 -34.80 -10.93
CA ILE A 88 -2.48 -34.07 -10.08
C ILE A 88 -3.76 -34.87 -9.87
N GLN A 89 -4.27 -35.54 -10.93
CA GLN A 89 -5.42 -36.45 -10.81
C GLN A 89 -5.18 -37.54 -9.78
N ASN A 90 -4.00 -38.17 -9.80
CA ASN A 90 -3.64 -39.21 -8.85
C ASN A 90 -3.50 -38.66 -7.41
N ILE A 91 -2.90 -37.48 -7.26
CA ILE A 91 -2.79 -36.81 -5.95
C ILE A 91 -4.20 -36.48 -5.42
N ALA A 92 -5.06 -35.89 -6.25
CA ALA A 92 -6.42 -35.54 -5.86
C ALA A 92 -7.26 -36.75 -5.42
N ASN A 93 -7.03 -37.92 -6.05
CA ASN A 93 -7.72 -39.17 -5.69
C ASN A 93 -7.18 -39.85 -4.41
N LYS A 94 -5.86 -39.70 -4.12
CA LYS A 94 -5.24 -40.34 -2.97
C LYS A 94 -5.22 -39.42 -1.74
N ASN A 95 -4.76 -38.20 -1.92
CA ASN A 95 -4.57 -37.18 -0.90
C ASN A 95 -5.09 -35.83 -1.40
N PRO A 96 -6.40 -35.56 -1.38
CA PRO A 96 -7.01 -34.37 -1.99
C PRO A 96 -6.53 -33.05 -1.41
N PHE A 97 -5.94 -33.05 -0.20
CA PHE A 97 -5.42 -31.86 0.48
C PHE A 97 -3.93 -31.62 0.26
N ASP A 98 -3.23 -32.50 -0.45
CA ASP A 98 -1.83 -32.28 -0.79
C ASP A 98 -1.71 -31.08 -1.75
N ASP A 99 -0.75 -30.21 -1.47
CA ASP A 99 -0.51 -29.03 -2.27
C ASP A 99 0.18 -29.37 -3.60
N VAL A 100 -0.36 -28.82 -4.66
CA VAL A 100 0.25 -28.81 -6.00
C VAL A 100 0.71 -27.40 -6.35
N GLU A 101 1.83 -27.30 -7.05
CA GLU A 101 2.43 -26.03 -7.37
C GLU A 101 2.10 -25.63 -8.81
N LEU A 102 1.47 -24.46 -8.94
CA LEU A 102 0.97 -23.93 -10.21
C LEU A 102 1.61 -22.59 -10.52
N VAL A 103 1.71 -22.31 -11.82
CA VAL A 103 2.15 -20.99 -12.30
C VAL A 103 1.07 -20.40 -13.18
N HIS A 104 0.71 -19.17 -12.90
CA HIS A 104 -0.14 -18.34 -13.74
C HIS A 104 0.70 -17.25 -14.40
N VAL A 105 0.66 -17.18 -15.72
CA VAL A 105 1.40 -16.18 -16.51
C VAL A 105 0.42 -15.28 -17.22
N VAL A 106 0.59 -13.98 -17.04
CA VAL A 106 -0.10 -12.96 -17.81
C VAL A 106 0.92 -12.02 -18.44
N ARG A 107 0.89 -11.93 -19.77
CA ARG A 107 1.81 -11.08 -20.52
C ARG A 107 1.15 -10.52 -21.78
N PRO A 108 1.64 -9.40 -22.33
CA PRO A 108 1.19 -8.90 -23.62
C PRO A 108 1.42 -9.97 -24.71
N ARG A 109 0.45 -10.12 -25.59
CA ARG A 109 0.55 -11.03 -26.75
C ARG A 109 1.16 -10.25 -27.91
N ALA A 110 2.20 -10.80 -28.51
CA ALA A 110 2.90 -10.15 -29.63
C ALA A 110 2.02 -10.08 -30.88
N GLU A 111 1.26 -11.17 -31.12
CA GLU A 111 0.38 -11.27 -32.28
C GLU A 111 -1.02 -11.64 -31.83
N PHE A 112 -1.99 -10.77 -32.10
CA PHE A 112 -3.41 -11.00 -31.85
C PHE A 112 -4.25 -10.34 -32.94
N ASP A 113 -5.42 -10.90 -33.22
CA ASP A 113 -6.36 -10.34 -34.20
C ASP A 113 -7.49 -9.58 -33.44
N PRO A 114 -7.53 -8.23 -33.49
CA PRO A 114 -8.53 -7.44 -32.78
C PRO A 114 -9.98 -7.70 -33.22
N LYS A 115 -10.16 -8.28 -34.42
CA LYS A 115 -11.49 -8.59 -34.97
C LYS A 115 -12.10 -9.87 -34.38
N LYS A 116 -11.25 -10.76 -33.87
CA LYS A 116 -11.69 -12.00 -33.25
C LYS A 116 -11.98 -11.75 -31.76
N LYS A 117 -13.10 -12.31 -31.28
CA LYS A 117 -13.52 -12.17 -29.89
C LYS A 117 -13.11 -13.35 -29.00
N ASP A 118 -12.30 -14.27 -29.54
CA ASP A 118 -11.89 -15.47 -28.83
C ASP A 118 -10.88 -15.15 -27.73
N LYS A 119 -10.85 -15.96 -26.67
CA LYS A 119 -9.90 -15.81 -25.57
C LYS A 119 -8.43 -15.87 -26.03
N GLN A 120 -8.17 -16.59 -27.12
CA GLN A 120 -6.82 -16.71 -27.72
C GLN A 120 -6.39 -15.48 -28.53
N ASN A 121 -7.32 -14.60 -28.92
CA ASN A 121 -7.02 -13.37 -29.69
C ASN A 121 -7.16 -12.10 -28.84
N MET A 122 -7.05 -12.23 -27.52
CA MET A 122 -7.03 -11.07 -26.62
C MET A 122 -5.60 -10.49 -26.47
N PRO A 123 -5.46 -9.17 -26.22
CA PRO A 123 -4.17 -8.49 -26.12
C PRO A 123 -3.22 -9.04 -25.06
N PHE A 124 -3.76 -9.58 -23.97
CA PHE A 124 -2.98 -10.22 -22.92
C PHE A 124 -3.28 -11.72 -22.90
N THR A 125 -2.23 -12.54 -22.95
CA THR A 125 -2.36 -13.98 -22.74
C THR A 125 -2.47 -14.29 -21.26
N SER A 126 -3.26 -15.31 -20.93
CA SER A 126 -3.36 -15.87 -19.59
C SER A 126 -3.16 -17.38 -19.68
N CYS A 127 -2.11 -17.88 -19.07
CA CYS A 127 -1.76 -19.29 -19.14
C CYS A 127 -1.52 -19.83 -17.72
N TYR A 128 -2.24 -20.92 -17.39
CA TYR A 128 -1.98 -21.68 -16.17
C TYR A 128 -1.26 -22.97 -16.55
N PHE A 129 -0.18 -23.27 -15.86
CA PHE A 129 0.56 -24.51 -16.04
C PHE A 129 1.10 -25.04 -14.73
N GLU A 130 1.37 -26.31 -14.67
CA GLU A 130 1.97 -26.99 -13.54
C GLU A 130 3.47 -26.70 -13.51
N TYR A 131 3.98 -26.35 -12.32
CA TYR A 131 5.38 -25.96 -12.18
C TYR A 131 6.35 -27.11 -12.49
N ASP A 132 6.04 -28.31 -11.99
CA ASP A 132 6.95 -29.46 -12.08
C ASP A 132 6.92 -30.13 -13.47
N SER A 133 5.74 -30.35 -14.01
CA SER A 133 5.55 -31.04 -15.29
C SER A 133 5.60 -30.13 -16.52
N GLY A 134 5.36 -28.82 -16.32
CA GLY A 134 5.17 -27.88 -17.42
C GLY A 134 3.87 -28.10 -18.21
N HIS A 135 2.95 -28.96 -17.72
CA HIS A 135 1.67 -29.22 -18.38
C HIS A 135 0.78 -27.98 -18.36
N ILE A 136 0.29 -27.58 -19.53
CA ILE A 136 -0.61 -26.44 -19.66
C ILE A 136 -2.02 -26.88 -19.26
N ILE A 137 -2.53 -26.30 -18.17
CA ILE A 137 -3.85 -26.59 -17.65
C ILE A 137 -4.93 -25.77 -18.36
N SER A 138 -4.66 -24.48 -18.59
CA SER A 138 -5.63 -23.57 -19.20
C SER A 138 -4.92 -22.45 -19.93
N GLU A 139 -5.37 -22.16 -21.13
CA GLU A 139 -4.95 -21.00 -21.91
C GLU A 139 -6.16 -20.10 -22.17
N GLY A 140 -5.98 -18.82 -21.89
CA GLY A 140 -7.00 -17.80 -22.05
C GLY A 140 -6.40 -16.46 -22.41
N GLY A 141 -7.16 -15.40 -22.15
CA GLY A 141 -6.67 -14.04 -22.38
C GLY A 141 -7.53 -13.00 -21.66
N PHE A 142 -6.97 -11.82 -21.56
CA PHE A 142 -7.62 -10.64 -21.04
C PHE A 142 -7.55 -9.51 -22.06
N ARG A 143 -8.58 -8.69 -22.11
CA ARG A 143 -8.59 -7.48 -22.96
C ARG A 143 -7.67 -6.41 -22.44
N GLU A 144 -7.51 -6.37 -21.11
CA GLU A 144 -6.65 -5.46 -20.39
C GLU A 144 -5.84 -6.24 -19.36
N PHE A 145 -4.72 -5.71 -18.93
CA PHE A 145 -3.92 -6.34 -17.87
C PHE A 145 -4.76 -6.48 -16.59
N PRO A 146 -4.95 -7.71 -16.07
CA PRO A 146 -5.87 -7.96 -14.96
C PRO A 146 -5.30 -7.62 -13.59
N TYR A 147 -4.00 -7.35 -13.52
CA TYR A 147 -3.32 -7.04 -12.27
C TYR A 147 -3.04 -5.55 -12.14
N VAL A 148 -3.21 -5.05 -10.95
CA VAL A 148 -2.77 -3.72 -10.52
C VAL A 148 -1.59 -3.92 -9.59
N VAL A 149 -0.43 -3.38 -9.93
CA VAL A 149 0.84 -3.62 -9.22
C VAL A 149 1.43 -2.28 -8.78
N PRO A 150 0.91 -1.68 -7.71
CA PRO A 150 1.45 -0.43 -7.21
C PRO A 150 2.76 -0.63 -6.46
N ARG A 151 3.63 0.38 -6.56
CA ARG A 151 4.90 0.46 -5.85
C ARG A 151 4.94 1.73 -5.01
N TYR A 152 5.48 1.63 -3.79
CA TYR A 152 5.56 2.77 -2.88
C TYR A 152 6.58 3.81 -3.38
N LEU A 153 7.84 3.42 -3.46
CA LEU A 153 8.93 4.17 -4.09
C LEU A 153 9.74 3.21 -4.95
N LYS A 154 10.33 3.71 -6.03
CA LYS A 154 11.15 2.90 -6.93
C LYS A 154 12.49 3.58 -7.18
N ALA A 155 13.57 2.85 -7.01
CA ALA A 155 14.87 3.27 -7.51
C ALA A 155 14.98 2.99 -9.02
N SER A 156 15.77 3.78 -9.74
CA SER A 156 15.85 3.72 -11.20
C SER A 156 16.31 2.36 -11.76
N THR A 157 17.06 1.61 -10.96
CA THR A 157 17.62 0.30 -11.36
C THR A 157 16.79 -0.88 -10.87
N GLU A 158 15.73 -0.64 -10.10
CA GLU A 158 14.92 -1.69 -9.49
C GLU A 158 13.55 -1.81 -10.16
N ILE A 159 13.04 -3.02 -10.27
CA ILE A 159 11.72 -3.31 -10.79
C ILE A 159 10.68 -3.21 -9.66
N TYR A 160 11.01 -3.74 -8.48
CA TYR A 160 10.18 -3.70 -7.30
C TYR A 160 10.32 -2.38 -6.53
N GLY A 161 9.27 -2.02 -5.81
CA GLY A 161 9.27 -0.83 -4.97
C GLY A 161 10.03 -1.03 -3.65
N ARG A 162 10.47 0.07 -3.06
CA ARG A 162 11.03 0.12 -1.70
C ARG A 162 10.00 0.69 -0.74
N SER A 163 9.84 0.07 0.41
CA SER A 163 8.91 0.47 1.45
C SER A 163 9.57 1.27 2.56
N PRO A 164 8.79 2.05 3.32
CA PRO A 164 9.26 2.60 4.58
C PRO A 164 9.67 1.50 5.57
N GLY A 165 8.96 0.35 5.56
CA GLY A 165 9.30 -0.81 6.38
C GLY A 165 10.69 -1.39 6.07
N MET A 166 11.05 -1.50 4.78
CA MET A 166 12.39 -1.94 4.38
C MET A 166 13.48 -0.97 4.87
N ASN A 167 13.21 0.33 4.78
CA ASN A 167 14.16 1.35 5.24
C ASN A 167 14.30 1.35 6.77
N ALA A 168 13.20 1.13 7.50
CA ALA A 168 13.18 1.09 8.96
C ALA A 168 13.73 -0.23 9.55
N LEU A 169 13.80 -1.30 8.76
CA LEU A 169 14.17 -2.65 9.24
C LEU A 169 15.49 -2.70 10.01
N PRO A 170 16.60 -2.01 9.61
CA PRO A 170 17.82 -1.99 10.39
C PRO A 170 17.62 -1.39 11.78
N ASP A 171 16.92 -0.26 11.88
CA ASP A 171 16.66 0.43 13.15
C ASP A 171 15.70 -0.39 14.04
N VAL A 172 14.71 -1.08 13.46
CA VAL A 172 13.82 -2.01 14.18
C VAL A 172 14.63 -3.16 14.78
N LYS A 173 15.57 -3.75 14.02
CA LYS A 173 16.45 -4.82 14.53
C LYS A 173 17.33 -4.33 15.69
N VAL A 174 17.89 -3.14 15.57
CA VAL A 174 18.70 -2.52 16.63
C VAL A 174 17.83 -2.27 17.87
N LEU A 175 16.65 -1.66 17.70
CA LEU A 175 15.73 -1.40 18.80
C LEU A 175 15.33 -2.68 19.53
N ASN A 176 14.97 -3.74 18.80
CA ASN A 176 14.63 -5.04 19.39
C ASN A 176 15.78 -5.59 20.24
N LYS A 177 17.03 -5.46 19.75
CA LYS A 177 18.20 -5.91 20.50
C LYS A 177 18.47 -5.06 21.74
N MET A 178 18.26 -3.74 21.64
CA MET A 178 18.37 -2.82 22.78
C MET A 178 17.34 -3.17 23.86
N VAL A 179 16.07 -3.34 23.49
CA VAL A 179 15.00 -3.72 24.42
C VAL A 179 15.27 -5.08 25.07
N GLU A 180 15.73 -6.08 24.29
CA GLU A 180 16.13 -7.38 24.84
C GLU A 180 17.22 -7.21 25.92
N ASN A 181 18.25 -6.41 25.63
CA ASN A 181 19.34 -6.17 26.58
C ASN A 181 18.86 -5.38 27.81
N SER A 182 17.97 -4.41 27.63
CA SER A 182 17.35 -3.65 28.75
C SER A 182 16.55 -4.57 29.67
N LEU A 183 15.76 -5.47 29.11
CA LEU A 183 15.00 -6.46 29.88
C LEU A 183 15.93 -7.42 30.64
N LYS A 184 17.01 -7.90 30.00
CA LYS A 184 18.01 -8.74 30.66
C LYS A 184 18.73 -8.00 31.78
N ALA A 185 19.07 -6.71 31.59
CA ALA A 185 19.67 -5.89 32.63
C ALA A 185 18.71 -5.65 33.80
N ALA A 186 17.45 -5.36 33.52
CA ALA A 186 16.41 -5.21 34.52
C ALA A 186 16.19 -6.51 35.33
N ALA A 187 16.14 -7.65 34.66
CA ALA A 187 16.04 -8.94 35.33
C ALA A 187 17.23 -9.20 36.29
N LYS A 188 18.46 -8.86 35.84
CA LYS A 188 19.65 -8.97 36.70
C LYS A 188 19.68 -7.97 37.85
N GLN A 189 19.02 -6.82 37.73
CA GLN A 189 18.87 -5.86 38.84
C GLN A 189 17.84 -6.31 39.86
N ILE A 190 16.75 -6.96 39.42
CA ILE A 190 15.69 -7.49 40.29
C ILE A 190 16.18 -8.72 41.03
N ASP A 191 16.86 -9.61 40.33
CA ASP A 191 17.43 -10.85 40.87
C ASP A 191 18.93 -10.94 40.54
N PRO A 192 19.78 -10.21 41.29
CA PRO A 192 21.19 -10.10 40.99
C PRO A 192 21.94 -11.41 41.32
N PRO A 193 22.93 -11.80 40.50
CA PRO A 193 23.85 -12.84 40.84
C PRO A 193 24.53 -12.56 42.22
N LEU A 194 24.69 -13.59 43.04
CA LEU A 194 25.30 -13.46 44.34
C LEU A 194 26.79 -13.77 44.26
N LEU A 195 27.59 -12.95 44.92
CA LEU A 195 28.96 -13.23 45.24
C LEU A 195 29.01 -14.05 46.55
N ILE A 196 29.47 -15.29 46.47
CA ILE A 196 29.57 -16.17 47.61
C ILE A 196 31.05 -16.42 47.87
N PRO A 197 31.56 -16.28 49.12
CA PRO A 197 32.94 -16.58 49.47
C PRO A 197 33.28 -18.08 49.19
N ASP A 198 34.49 -18.36 48.71
CA ASP A 198 34.95 -19.72 48.37
C ASP A 198 35.20 -20.60 49.63
N ASP A 199 35.28 -20.02 50.81
CA ASP A 199 35.49 -20.69 52.09
C ASP A 199 34.28 -21.48 52.63
N GLY A 200 33.40 -21.94 51.77
CA GLY A 200 32.37 -22.92 52.03
C GLY A 200 31.28 -22.50 53.00
N MET A 201 30.20 -21.94 52.53
CA MET A 201 28.97 -21.82 53.28
C MET A 201 28.31 -23.17 53.51
N LEU A 202 28.21 -23.56 54.79
CA LEU A 202 27.60 -24.84 55.22
C LEU A 202 26.08 -24.84 55.27
N ALA A 203 25.41 -23.74 55.01
CA ALA A 203 23.95 -23.63 55.13
C ALA A 203 23.28 -23.20 53.81
N PRO A 204 22.11 -23.78 53.49
CA PRO A 204 21.35 -23.34 52.30
C PRO A 204 20.85 -21.90 52.50
N ILE A 205 21.16 -21.02 51.53
CA ILE A 205 20.71 -19.63 51.48
C ILE A 205 19.24 -19.61 51.11
N ARG A 206 18.43 -18.88 51.86
CA ARG A 206 17.01 -18.66 51.57
C ARG A 206 16.85 -17.30 50.84
N MET A 207 16.37 -17.34 49.61
CA MET A 207 16.19 -16.16 48.75
C MET A 207 14.75 -15.63 48.74
N SER A 208 13.84 -16.17 49.56
CA SER A 208 12.45 -15.73 49.63
C SER A 208 12.33 -14.36 50.29
N PRO A 209 11.37 -13.50 49.86
CA PRO A 209 11.12 -12.21 50.52
C PRO A 209 10.92 -12.38 52.02
N GLY A 210 11.62 -11.58 52.86
CA GLY A 210 11.55 -11.65 54.31
C GLY A 210 12.30 -12.80 54.96
N SER A 211 13.06 -13.63 54.21
CA SER A 211 13.87 -14.69 54.79
C SER A 211 15.08 -14.17 55.56
N ILE A 212 15.39 -14.79 56.71
CA ILE A 212 16.51 -14.44 57.53
C ILE A 212 17.68 -15.40 57.24
N ASN A 213 18.81 -14.85 56.82
CA ASN A 213 20.04 -15.52 56.60
C ASN A 213 21.07 -15.12 57.68
N TYR A 214 21.67 -16.08 58.39
CA TYR A 214 22.63 -15.85 59.44
C TYR A 214 24.03 -15.78 58.89
N TYR A 215 24.86 -14.88 59.34
CA TYR A 215 26.29 -14.81 59.02
C TYR A 215 27.12 -14.71 60.32
N ARG A 216 28.39 -15.07 60.24
CA ARG A 216 29.29 -15.05 61.41
C ARG A 216 29.69 -13.62 61.75
N SER A 217 29.43 -13.17 63.00
CA SER A 217 29.81 -11.84 63.44
C SER A 217 31.33 -11.65 63.36
N GLY A 218 31.78 -10.51 62.76
CA GLY A 218 33.20 -10.20 62.57
C GLY A 218 33.82 -10.73 61.25
N SER A 219 33.13 -11.58 60.51
CA SER A 219 33.54 -11.98 59.16
C SER A 219 33.35 -10.84 58.19
N ARG A 220 34.40 -10.57 57.33
CA ARG A 220 34.29 -9.68 56.16
C ARG A 220 33.63 -10.40 54.99
N ASP A 221 33.50 -11.69 55.06
CA ASP A 221 32.99 -12.54 53.97
C ASP A 221 31.47 -12.59 54.07
N ARG A 222 30.82 -11.63 53.40
CA ARG A 222 29.38 -11.54 53.27
C ARG A 222 28.97 -11.98 51.90
N ILE A 223 27.75 -12.53 51.79
CA ILE A 223 27.12 -12.72 50.52
C ILE A 223 26.63 -11.35 50.09
N GLU A 224 27.15 -10.88 48.98
CA GLU A 224 26.77 -9.56 48.42
C GLU A 224 26.19 -9.75 47.03
N PRO A 225 25.11 -9.04 46.70
CA PRO A 225 24.63 -9.02 45.34
C PRO A 225 25.69 -8.37 44.43
N LEU A 226 25.96 -9.00 43.28
CA LEU A 226 26.81 -8.39 42.24
C LEU A 226 26.12 -7.12 41.73
N ASN A 227 26.68 -5.99 42.10
CA ASN A 227 26.10 -4.68 41.77
C ASN A 227 26.37 -4.35 40.28
N ILE A 228 25.33 -4.56 39.44
CA ILE A 228 25.39 -4.23 38.03
C ILE A 228 24.78 -2.84 37.86
N ASN A 229 25.67 -1.82 37.83
CA ASN A 229 25.26 -0.43 37.61
C ASN A 229 24.90 -0.23 36.12
N ALA A 230 23.73 -0.71 35.70
CA ALA A 230 23.20 -0.38 34.38
C ALA A 230 22.59 1.03 34.41
N ASN A 231 23.09 1.93 33.58
CA ASN A 231 22.54 3.27 33.47
C ASN A 231 21.27 3.22 32.61
N THR A 232 20.14 2.90 33.28
CA THR A 232 18.83 2.73 32.64
C THR A 232 18.32 3.98 31.94
N SER A 233 18.69 5.17 32.41
CA SER A 233 18.22 6.42 31.79
C SER A 233 18.81 6.66 30.41
N ILE A 234 20.09 6.35 30.21
CA ILE A 234 20.74 6.46 28.89
C ILE A 234 20.12 5.44 27.91
N THR A 235 19.84 4.23 28.40
CA THR A 235 19.28 3.17 27.57
C THR A 235 17.87 3.53 27.10
N ILE A 236 17.00 4.01 27.99
CA ILE A 236 15.65 4.46 27.65
C ILE A 236 15.68 5.62 26.64
N ASN A 237 16.61 6.57 26.83
CA ASN A 237 16.74 7.71 25.92
C ASN A 237 17.15 7.27 24.51
N ASN A 238 18.10 6.35 24.42
CA ASN A 238 18.54 5.77 23.14
C ASN A 238 17.41 4.97 22.44
N GLU A 239 16.62 4.19 23.20
CA GLU A 239 15.46 3.48 22.68
C GLU A 239 14.40 4.44 22.14
N ASN A 240 14.11 5.53 22.84
CA ASN A 240 13.16 6.54 22.40
C ASN A 240 13.64 7.25 21.12
N GLN A 241 14.93 7.61 21.04
CA GLN A 241 15.50 8.17 19.81
C GLN A 241 15.35 7.22 18.60
N ARG A 242 15.50 5.90 18.83
CA ARG A 242 15.30 4.91 17.76
C ARG A 242 13.82 4.79 17.36
N ARG A 243 12.90 4.80 18.34
CA ARG A 243 11.45 4.83 18.07
C ARG A 243 11.06 6.06 17.24
N ASP A 244 11.59 7.23 17.61
CA ASP A 244 11.34 8.46 16.87
C ASP A 244 11.91 8.42 15.45
N ALA A 245 13.10 7.85 15.26
CA ALA A 245 13.68 7.64 13.94
C ALA A 245 12.81 6.72 13.07
N ILE A 246 12.31 5.60 13.64
CA ILE A 246 11.39 4.69 12.96
C ILE A 246 10.09 5.41 12.59
N ASN A 247 9.49 6.14 13.53
CA ASN A 247 8.26 6.89 13.28
C ASN A 247 8.40 7.92 12.14
N LYS A 248 9.56 8.59 12.06
CA LYS A 248 9.88 9.51 10.95
C LYS A 248 9.98 8.80 9.61
N MET A 249 10.52 7.57 9.56
CA MET A 249 10.58 6.80 8.31
C MET A 249 9.20 6.41 7.78
N PHE A 250 8.21 6.23 8.68
CA PHE A 250 6.82 5.99 8.32
C PHE A 250 6.00 7.27 8.16
N HIS A 251 6.62 8.44 8.28
CA HIS A 251 5.97 9.75 8.19
C HIS A 251 4.83 9.95 9.20
N ILE A 252 4.87 9.25 10.34
CA ILE A 252 3.81 9.33 11.38
C ILE A 252 3.73 10.74 11.96
N ASP A 253 4.88 11.39 12.17
CA ASP A 253 5.00 12.77 12.64
C ASP A 253 4.30 13.78 11.71
N GLN A 254 4.18 13.44 10.44
CA GLN A 254 3.52 14.26 9.42
C GLN A 254 2.02 13.94 9.29
N LEU A 255 1.63 12.68 9.53
CA LEU A 255 0.24 12.24 9.43
C LEU A 255 -0.58 12.60 10.66
N VAL A 256 0.03 12.54 11.85
CA VAL A 256 -0.62 12.91 13.10
C VAL A 256 -0.59 14.45 13.23
N VAL A 257 -1.75 15.06 13.13
CA VAL A 257 -1.91 16.47 13.47
C VAL A 257 -1.81 16.57 14.99
N THR A 258 -0.63 16.94 15.49
CA THR A 258 -0.51 17.31 16.89
C THR A 258 -1.35 18.57 17.08
N GLU A 259 -2.47 18.44 17.80
CA GLU A 259 -3.33 19.56 18.20
C GLU A 259 -2.55 20.51 19.13
N ASN A 260 -1.64 21.27 18.56
CA ASN A 260 -1.16 22.46 19.25
C ASN A 260 -2.25 23.51 19.13
N ARG A 261 -2.97 23.72 20.23
CA ARG A 261 -4.09 24.67 20.39
C ARG A 261 -3.78 26.12 19.95
N ASN A 262 -2.54 26.44 19.65
CA ASN A 262 -2.08 27.80 19.35
C ASN A 262 -1.56 27.98 17.92
N MET A 263 -1.94 27.12 16.97
CA MET A 263 -1.48 27.28 15.57
C MET A 263 -2.37 28.27 14.82
N THR A 264 -1.74 29.16 14.08
CA THR A 264 -2.43 30.07 13.15
C THR A 264 -2.87 29.31 11.90
N ALA A 265 -3.92 29.80 11.24
CA ALA A 265 -4.41 29.21 9.98
C ALA A 265 -3.29 29.14 8.91
N THR A 266 -2.41 30.14 8.88
CA THR A 266 -1.26 30.18 7.96
C THR A 266 -0.25 29.07 8.23
N GLU A 267 0.06 28.78 9.50
CA GLU A 267 0.97 27.69 9.88
C GLU A 267 0.39 26.32 9.52
N VAL A 268 -0.93 26.14 9.67
CA VAL A 268 -1.60 24.89 9.25
C VAL A 268 -1.46 24.69 7.75
N ILE A 269 -1.68 25.74 6.95
CA ILE A 269 -1.53 25.69 5.49
C ILE A 269 -0.08 25.36 5.10
N GLN A 270 0.90 26.05 5.69
CA GLN A 270 2.32 25.81 5.39
C GLN A 270 2.75 24.38 5.73
N ARG A 271 2.35 23.84 6.87
CA ARG A 271 2.62 22.44 7.22
C ARG A 271 1.94 21.46 6.28
N GLN A 272 0.73 21.77 5.82
CA GLN A 272 0.03 20.94 4.86
C GLN A 272 0.74 20.93 3.51
N GLU A 273 1.27 22.07 3.06
CA GLU A 273 2.10 22.16 1.86
C GLU A 273 3.39 21.37 1.97
N GLU A 274 4.07 21.45 3.12
CA GLU A 274 5.29 20.69 3.38
C GLU A 274 5.04 19.17 3.37
N LYS A 275 3.98 18.72 4.03
CA LYS A 275 3.52 17.32 3.96
C LYS A 275 3.29 16.86 2.52
N MET A 276 2.60 17.68 1.74
CA MET A 276 2.30 17.38 0.33
C MET A 276 3.56 17.31 -0.52
N ARG A 277 4.55 18.13 -0.25
CA ARG A 277 5.84 18.12 -0.97
C ARG A 277 6.60 16.82 -0.72
N ILE A 278 6.56 16.30 0.50
CA ILE A 278 7.26 15.05 0.88
C ILE A 278 6.51 13.83 0.35
N LEU A 279 5.19 13.79 0.48
CA LEU A 279 4.37 12.64 0.06
C LEU A 279 4.00 12.65 -1.43
N GLY A 280 4.18 13.78 -2.12
CA GLY A 280 3.82 13.97 -3.51
C GLY A 280 4.31 12.88 -4.47
N PRO A 281 5.59 12.47 -4.44
CA PRO A 281 6.10 11.41 -5.31
C PRO A 281 5.43 10.06 -5.07
N VAL A 282 5.12 9.71 -3.81
CA VAL A 282 4.44 8.46 -3.45
C VAL A 282 2.99 8.51 -3.95
N LEU A 283 2.28 9.60 -3.67
CA LEU A 283 0.89 9.79 -4.08
C LEU A 283 0.73 9.80 -5.60
N GLY A 284 1.64 10.47 -6.32
CA GLY A 284 1.65 10.48 -7.78
C GLY A 284 1.84 9.09 -8.38
N ARG A 285 2.72 8.27 -7.76
CA ARG A 285 2.92 6.89 -8.18
C ARG A 285 1.70 6.03 -7.87
N LEU A 286 1.11 6.13 -6.67
CA LEU A 286 -0.12 5.42 -6.33
C LEU A 286 -1.28 5.81 -7.24
N GLN A 287 -1.37 7.07 -7.65
CA GLN A 287 -2.36 7.51 -8.61
C GLN A 287 -2.17 6.83 -9.97
N SER A 288 -0.92 6.75 -10.46
CA SER A 288 -0.62 6.18 -11.78
C SER A 288 -0.62 4.65 -11.80
N GLU A 289 -0.15 3.98 -10.74
CA GLU A 289 0.04 2.52 -10.70
C GLU A 289 -1.08 1.78 -9.95
N LEU A 290 -1.85 2.45 -9.08
CA LEU A 290 -2.99 1.86 -8.38
C LEU A 290 -4.33 2.39 -8.89
N LEU A 291 -4.58 3.68 -8.69
CA LEU A 291 -5.93 4.22 -8.91
C LEU A 291 -6.31 4.23 -10.39
N SER A 292 -5.44 4.70 -11.28
CA SER A 292 -5.73 4.79 -12.71
C SER A 292 -6.01 3.42 -13.34
N PRO A 293 -5.15 2.40 -13.19
CA PRO A 293 -5.41 1.07 -13.74
C PRO A 293 -6.65 0.41 -13.13
N LEU A 294 -6.86 0.56 -11.81
CA LEU A 294 -8.00 0.00 -11.09
C LEU A 294 -9.31 0.56 -11.66
N ILE A 295 -9.44 1.89 -11.70
CA ILE A 295 -10.67 2.54 -12.17
C ILE A 295 -10.91 2.25 -13.65
N THR A 296 -9.87 2.29 -14.49
CA THR A 296 -9.99 1.99 -15.91
C THR A 296 -10.48 0.55 -16.12
N ARG A 297 -9.91 -0.42 -15.42
CA ARG A 297 -10.31 -1.81 -15.55
C ARG A 297 -11.73 -2.06 -15.03
N VAL A 298 -12.06 -1.54 -13.85
CA VAL A 298 -13.43 -1.63 -13.30
C VAL A 298 -14.44 -0.99 -14.25
N PHE A 299 -14.14 0.19 -14.76
CA PHE A 299 -15.02 0.88 -15.73
C PHE A 299 -15.26 0.01 -16.97
N ASN A 300 -14.21 -0.56 -17.55
CA ASN A 300 -14.30 -1.40 -18.75
C ASN A 300 -15.07 -2.71 -18.49
N ILE A 301 -14.91 -3.33 -17.31
CA ILE A 301 -15.72 -4.50 -16.91
C ILE A 301 -17.20 -4.12 -16.82
N LEU A 302 -17.53 -3.04 -16.14
CA LEU A 302 -18.92 -2.58 -16.00
C LEU A 302 -19.54 -2.16 -17.34
N LEU A 303 -18.75 -1.57 -18.23
CA LEU A 303 -19.20 -1.21 -19.58
C LEU A 303 -19.56 -2.46 -20.39
N ARG A 304 -18.72 -3.51 -20.33
CA ARG A 304 -18.96 -4.79 -21.02
C ARG A 304 -20.20 -5.51 -20.50
N ASN A 305 -20.44 -5.43 -19.20
CA ASN A 305 -21.62 -6.00 -18.55
C ASN A 305 -22.91 -5.15 -18.73
N GLY A 306 -22.85 -4.06 -19.53
CA GLY A 306 -24.01 -3.26 -19.87
C GLY A 306 -24.63 -2.47 -18.71
N LEU A 307 -23.86 -2.25 -17.62
CA LEU A 307 -24.34 -1.55 -16.43
C LEU A 307 -24.42 -0.03 -16.60
N PHE A 308 -23.78 0.50 -17.62
CA PHE A 308 -23.91 1.91 -17.98
C PHE A 308 -25.02 2.13 -18.99
N LEU A 309 -25.70 3.24 -18.87
CA LEU A 309 -26.61 3.72 -19.92
C LEU A 309 -25.82 3.94 -21.20
N GLN A 310 -26.47 3.71 -22.36
CA GLN A 310 -25.86 4.03 -23.64
C GLN A 310 -25.39 5.48 -23.61
N SER A 311 -24.10 5.67 -23.93
CA SER A 311 -23.52 7.00 -24.01
C SER A 311 -24.17 7.78 -25.16
N PRO A 312 -24.49 9.05 -24.98
CA PRO A 312 -24.95 9.90 -26.09
C PRO A 312 -23.98 9.80 -27.27
N ASP A 313 -24.51 9.89 -28.50
CA ASP A 313 -23.71 9.71 -29.72
C ASP A 313 -22.50 10.64 -29.81
N ILE A 314 -22.59 11.83 -29.18
CA ILE A 314 -21.51 12.82 -29.08
C ILE A 314 -20.30 12.30 -28.27
N LEU A 315 -20.53 11.44 -27.28
CA LEU A 315 -19.49 10.90 -26.39
C LEU A 315 -18.91 9.56 -26.88
N GLN A 316 -19.54 8.91 -27.87
CA GLN A 316 -19.08 7.59 -28.37
C GLN A 316 -17.74 7.66 -29.10
N GLN A 317 -17.31 8.85 -29.55
CA GLN A 317 -16.05 9.07 -30.26
C GLN A 317 -14.96 9.76 -29.43
N GLN A 318 -15.24 10.12 -28.15
CA GLN A 318 -14.27 10.79 -27.29
C GLN A 318 -13.62 9.82 -26.31
N GLU A 319 -12.30 9.91 -26.19
CA GLU A 319 -11.58 9.20 -25.12
C GLU A 319 -12.00 9.76 -23.76
N LEU A 320 -12.50 8.87 -22.89
CA LEU A 320 -12.87 9.25 -21.53
C LEU A 320 -11.58 9.56 -20.73
N LYS A 321 -11.41 10.82 -20.37
CA LYS A 321 -10.33 11.25 -19.49
C LYS A 321 -10.80 11.12 -18.04
N ILE A 322 -10.12 10.26 -17.28
CA ILE A 322 -10.38 10.09 -15.85
C ILE A 322 -9.57 11.14 -15.10
N GLU A 323 -10.26 12.07 -14.44
CA GLU A 323 -9.63 13.02 -13.53
C GLU A 323 -9.79 12.53 -12.08
N PHE A 324 -8.67 12.42 -11.41
CA PHE A 324 -8.65 12.06 -9.98
C PHE A 324 -8.70 13.34 -9.15
N VAL A 325 -9.86 13.58 -8.56
CA VAL A 325 -10.04 14.69 -7.61
C VAL A 325 -9.58 14.20 -6.23
N SER A 326 -8.28 14.20 -5.99
CA SER A 326 -7.72 13.91 -4.66
C SER A 326 -7.85 15.14 -3.75
N PRO A 327 -7.87 14.96 -2.40
CA PRO A 327 -7.77 16.09 -1.47
C PRO A 327 -6.57 16.99 -1.75
N MET A 328 -5.50 16.44 -2.28
CA MET A 328 -4.30 17.14 -2.72
C MET A 328 -4.59 18.01 -3.97
N ALA A 329 -5.27 17.46 -4.97
CA ALA A 329 -5.68 18.23 -6.15
C ALA A 329 -6.65 19.36 -5.76
N LEU A 330 -7.55 19.10 -4.79
CA LEU A 330 -8.43 20.13 -4.23
C LEU A 330 -7.65 21.22 -3.49
N ALA A 331 -6.61 20.87 -2.72
CA ALA A 331 -5.76 21.83 -2.04
C ALA A 331 -4.96 22.69 -3.03
N GLN A 332 -4.43 22.10 -4.11
CA GLN A 332 -3.76 22.84 -5.20
C GLN A 332 -4.73 23.76 -5.92
N ARG A 333 -5.93 23.30 -6.26
CA ARG A 333 -7.00 24.14 -6.84
C ARG A 333 -7.40 25.27 -5.89
N GLY A 334 -7.42 25.04 -4.58
CA GLY A 334 -7.65 26.09 -3.58
C GLY A 334 -6.59 27.19 -3.61
N GLN A 335 -5.33 26.87 -3.83
CA GLN A 335 -4.25 27.85 -4.00
C GLN A 335 -4.37 28.61 -5.32
N GLU A 336 -4.72 27.92 -6.41
CA GLU A 336 -5.01 28.57 -7.69
C GLU A 336 -6.16 29.56 -7.55
N LEU A 337 -7.23 29.19 -6.85
CA LEU A 337 -8.35 30.07 -6.56
C LEU A 337 -7.93 31.31 -5.75
N GLN A 338 -7.11 31.12 -4.70
CA GLN A 338 -6.60 32.24 -3.91
C GLN A 338 -5.73 33.19 -4.76
N SER A 339 -4.87 32.63 -5.61
CA SER A 339 -4.03 33.43 -6.53
C SER A 339 -4.88 34.24 -7.53
N LEU A 340 -5.94 33.59 -8.03
CA LEU A 340 -6.89 34.21 -8.95
C LEU A 340 -7.71 35.29 -8.27
N MET A 341 -8.17 35.08 -7.04
CA MET A 341 -8.87 36.09 -6.23
C MET A 341 -7.99 37.30 -5.91
N ARG A 342 -6.71 37.05 -5.53
CA ARG A 342 -5.74 38.15 -5.35
C ARG A 342 -5.48 38.90 -6.63
N GLY A 343 -5.39 38.20 -7.76
CA GLY A 343 -5.26 38.82 -9.08
C GLY A 343 -6.46 39.75 -9.38
N LEU A 344 -7.68 39.28 -9.11
CA LEU A 344 -8.92 40.08 -9.31
C LEU A 344 -9.00 41.26 -8.36
N GLU A 345 -8.56 41.17 -7.10
CA GLU A 345 -8.48 42.32 -6.20
C GLU A 345 -7.51 43.39 -6.71
N ILE A 346 -6.35 42.98 -7.24
CA ILE A 346 -5.37 43.89 -7.85
C ILE A 346 -5.96 44.52 -9.11
N PHE A 347 -6.60 43.74 -10.00
CA PHE A 347 -7.25 44.28 -11.20
C PHE A 347 -8.37 45.20 -10.84
N GLY A 348 -9.20 44.89 -9.83
CA GLY A 348 -10.26 45.77 -9.34
C GLY A 348 -9.73 47.10 -8.79
N SER A 349 -8.59 47.10 -8.12
CA SER A 349 -7.94 48.33 -7.65
C SER A 349 -7.36 49.18 -8.80
N LEU A 350 -6.80 48.54 -9.82
CA LEU A 350 -6.23 49.19 -11.01
C LEU A 350 -7.32 49.67 -11.98
N ALA A 351 -8.48 49.03 -12.01
CA ALA A 351 -9.61 49.40 -12.87
C ALA A 351 -10.17 50.82 -12.58
N GLN A 352 -9.88 51.32 -11.36
CA GLN A 352 -10.23 52.71 -11.01
C GLN A 352 -9.36 53.77 -11.77
N THR A 353 -8.17 53.35 -12.23
CA THR A 353 -7.19 54.24 -12.87
C THR A 353 -6.88 53.90 -14.30
N MET A 354 -7.13 52.67 -14.74
CA MET A 354 -6.83 52.16 -16.09
C MET A 354 -7.91 51.18 -16.56
N PRO A 355 -8.21 51.06 -17.86
CA PRO A 355 -9.20 50.12 -18.40
C PRO A 355 -8.61 48.69 -18.45
N VAL A 356 -8.31 48.09 -17.27
CA VAL A 356 -7.69 46.76 -17.14
C VAL A 356 -8.69 45.66 -17.43
N MET A 357 -9.99 45.92 -17.25
CA MET A 357 -11.06 44.93 -17.48
C MET A 357 -11.21 44.54 -18.96
N ASP A 358 -10.79 45.36 -19.88
CA ASP A 358 -10.83 45.08 -21.34
C ASP A 358 -9.87 43.92 -21.73
N TYR A 359 -8.91 43.59 -20.87
CA TYR A 359 -7.94 42.48 -21.05
C TYR A 359 -8.35 41.18 -20.39
N VAL A 360 -9.49 41.16 -19.66
CA VAL A 360 -9.94 39.95 -18.91
C VAL A 360 -11.12 39.34 -19.66
N ASP A 361 -10.98 38.11 -20.09
CA ASP A 361 -12.10 37.32 -20.61
C ASP A 361 -13.00 36.87 -19.43
N GLU A 362 -14.12 37.59 -19.25
CA GLU A 362 -15.08 37.30 -18.16
C GLU A 362 -15.66 35.91 -18.24
N ASN A 363 -15.97 35.39 -19.43
CA ASN A 363 -16.53 34.05 -19.61
C ASN A 363 -15.49 32.98 -19.32
N GLY A 364 -14.25 33.16 -19.78
CA GLY A 364 -13.14 32.27 -19.50
C GLY A 364 -12.80 32.23 -18.00
N LEU A 365 -12.86 33.38 -17.33
CA LEU A 365 -12.62 33.50 -15.90
C LEU A 365 -13.67 32.79 -15.06
N VAL A 366 -14.96 32.97 -15.37
CA VAL A 366 -16.07 32.30 -14.71
C VAL A 366 -15.99 30.78 -14.91
N LYS A 367 -15.71 30.31 -16.13
CA LYS A 367 -15.50 28.89 -16.42
C LYS A 367 -14.34 28.32 -15.62
N ASN A 368 -13.23 29.03 -15.53
CA ASN A 368 -12.05 28.59 -14.77
C ASN A 368 -12.35 28.54 -13.26
N ILE A 369 -13.05 29.50 -12.70
CA ILE A 369 -13.48 29.46 -11.28
C ILE A 369 -14.41 28.27 -11.02
N ILE A 370 -15.33 27.97 -11.91
CA ILE A 370 -16.26 26.85 -11.82
C ILE A 370 -15.49 25.51 -11.81
N ASP A 371 -14.51 25.38 -12.71
CA ASP A 371 -13.67 24.18 -12.81
C ASP A 371 -12.78 24.00 -11.56
N ILE A 372 -12.21 25.09 -11.05
CA ILE A 372 -11.40 25.07 -9.82
C ILE A 372 -12.26 24.66 -8.60
N LEU A 373 -13.48 25.22 -8.50
CA LEU A 373 -14.40 24.89 -7.40
C LEU A 373 -15.03 23.50 -7.53
N GLY A 374 -14.94 22.87 -8.70
CA GLY A 374 -15.55 21.56 -8.96
C GLY A 374 -17.07 21.58 -8.85
N LEU A 375 -17.71 22.67 -9.22
CA LEU A 375 -19.17 22.78 -9.15
C LEU A 375 -19.83 21.83 -10.15
N PRO A 376 -20.88 21.11 -9.73
CA PRO A 376 -21.56 20.18 -10.63
C PRO A 376 -22.20 20.91 -11.81
N ALA A 377 -22.08 20.32 -13.00
CA ALA A 377 -22.60 20.88 -14.26
C ALA A 377 -24.09 21.29 -14.22
N LYS A 378 -24.86 20.76 -13.27
CA LYS A 378 -26.26 21.13 -13.05
C LYS A 378 -26.46 22.57 -12.55
N VAL A 379 -25.43 23.20 -12.00
CA VAL A 379 -25.48 24.56 -11.44
C VAL A 379 -25.14 25.60 -12.52
N ILE A 380 -24.60 25.16 -13.65
CA ILE A 380 -24.14 25.97 -14.74
C ILE A 380 -25.26 26.06 -15.80
N LYS A 381 -25.72 27.25 -16.16
CA LYS A 381 -26.60 27.41 -17.31
C LYS A 381 -25.83 26.94 -18.54
N SER A 382 -26.41 26.02 -19.32
CA SER A 382 -25.88 25.73 -20.66
C SER A 382 -25.91 27.01 -21.49
N ASP A 383 -24.77 27.35 -22.08
CA ASP A 383 -24.73 28.37 -23.08
C ASP A 383 -25.78 28.01 -24.16
N ALA A 384 -26.80 28.88 -24.29
CA ALA A 384 -27.86 28.76 -25.32
C ALA A 384 -27.30 29.18 -26.67
#